data_641aa75a15706942f15f8df06d5e0aa6
#
_entry.id   641aa75a15706942f15f8df06d5e0aa6
#
_cell.length_a   1.000
_cell.length_b   1.000
_cell.length_c   1.000
_cell.angle_alpha   90.00
_cell.angle_beta   90.00
_cell.angle_gamma   90.00
#
_symmetry.space_group_name_H-M   'P 1'
#
loop_
_entity.id
_entity.type
_entity.pdbx_description
1 polymer ?
#
loop_
_entity_poly.entity_id
_entity_poly.type
_entity_poly.pdbx_seq_one_letter_code
_entity_poly.pdbx_strand_id
1 'polypeptide(L)'
;MAEVHVLNHPLIQHKLAILRDKKTSVKEFRELIGEISGLMCYEATRNLPTREVEVQTPVATAKCRVLAGKKLAIVPILRAGLGMVESMVDLIPSAKIGHIGLYRDPETHLPVEYYCKLPEDIENRHVFVVDPMLATGGSAVAAIDFLKKRGCKNITMMNVIGCPEGVKAVQQAHPDVEIYLAALDEKLNDHAYIVPGLGDAGDRIFGTK
;
A
#
# COMPACT_ATOMS: atom_id res chain seq x y z
N MET A 1 -2.82 -15.72 -12.02
CA MET A 1 -3.64 -14.72 -11.31
C MET A 1 -2.74 -14.09 -10.27
N ALA A 2 -2.85 -12.79 -10.06
CA ALA A 2 -2.14 -12.10 -9.00
C ALA A 2 -2.37 -12.80 -7.65
N GLU A 3 -1.31 -12.98 -6.87
CA GLU A 3 -1.39 -13.58 -5.55
C GLU A 3 -1.96 -12.56 -4.56
N VAL A 4 -2.81 -13.02 -3.65
CA VAL A 4 -3.45 -12.19 -2.63
C VAL A 4 -3.03 -12.68 -1.26
N HIS A 5 -2.32 -11.85 -0.53
CA HIS A 5 -1.81 -12.13 0.80
C HIS A 5 -2.66 -11.41 1.85
N VAL A 6 -3.51 -12.16 2.55
CA VAL A 6 -4.27 -11.63 3.69
C VAL A 6 -3.49 -11.91 4.97
N LEU A 7 -3.04 -10.86 5.64
CA LEU A 7 -2.13 -10.96 6.78
C LEU A 7 -2.89 -11.23 8.09
N ASN A 8 -2.99 -12.51 8.45
CA ASN A 8 -3.64 -12.94 9.70
C ASN A 8 -2.66 -12.93 10.88
N HIS A 9 -2.09 -11.76 11.20
CA HIS A 9 -1.19 -11.60 12.33
C HIS A 9 -1.93 -11.01 13.54
N PRO A 10 -1.79 -11.55 14.78
CA PRO A 10 -2.53 -11.09 15.96
C PRO A 10 -2.41 -9.59 16.23
N LEU A 11 -1.23 -9.01 16.08
CA LEU A 11 -1.04 -7.56 16.26
C LEU A 11 -1.80 -6.73 15.20
N ILE A 12 -1.82 -7.18 13.94
CA ILE A 12 -2.57 -6.53 12.88
C ILE A 12 -4.07 -6.61 13.20
N GLN A 13 -4.57 -7.79 13.57
CA GLN A 13 -5.99 -7.98 13.88
C GLN A 13 -6.43 -7.16 15.09
N HIS A 14 -5.61 -7.09 16.14
CA HIS A 14 -5.87 -6.22 17.29
C HIS A 14 -5.97 -4.74 16.90
N LYS A 15 -5.01 -4.23 16.13
CA LYS A 15 -5.01 -2.84 15.66
C LYS A 15 -6.19 -2.55 14.73
N LEU A 16 -6.54 -3.49 13.85
CA LEU A 16 -7.73 -3.38 13.00
C LEU A 16 -9.03 -3.28 13.81
N ALA A 17 -9.15 -4.02 14.91
CA ALA A 17 -10.35 -3.94 15.76
C ALA A 17 -10.54 -2.53 16.32
N ILE A 18 -9.47 -1.88 16.78
CA ILE A 18 -9.50 -0.50 17.27
C ILE A 18 -9.74 0.48 16.10
N LEU A 19 -9.04 0.29 14.98
CA LEU A 19 -9.16 1.14 13.79
C LEU A 19 -10.62 1.21 13.27
N ARG A 20 -11.33 0.08 13.31
CA ARG A 20 -12.71 -0.02 12.84
C ARG A 20 -13.71 0.70 13.74
N ASP A 21 -13.42 0.86 15.03
CA ASP A 21 -14.36 1.51 15.95
C ASP A 21 -14.64 2.95 15.50
N LYS A 22 -15.93 3.27 15.36
CA LYS A 22 -16.39 4.62 15.00
C LYS A 22 -16.00 5.69 16.01
N LYS A 23 -15.64 5.31 17.25
CA LYS A 23 -15.20 6.22 18.30
C LYS A 23 -13.72 6.52 18.27
N THR A 24 -12.93 5.78 17.50
CA THR A 24 -11.49 6.00 17.36
C THR A 24 -11.24 7.43 16.84
N SER A 25 -10.47 8.17 17.58
CA SER A 25 -10.16 9.57 17.27
C SER A 25 -9.33 9.69 15.98
N VAL A 26 -9.34 10.88 15.35
CA VAL A 26 -8.53 11.16 14.15
C VAL A 26 -7.04 10.88 14.41
N LYS A 27 -6.52 11.28 15.59
CA LYS A 27 -5.13 11.04 15.97
C LYS A 27 -4.84 9.54 16.01
N GLU A 28 -5.62 8.80 16.78
CA GLU A 28 -5.43 7.36 16.97
C GLU A 28 -5.63 6.58 15.67
N PHE A 29 -6.62 6.97 14.85
CA PHE A 29 -6.84 6.36 13.55
C PHE A 29 -5.61 6.50 12.64
N ARG A 30 -4.99 7.67 12.62
CA ARG A 30 -3.78 7.95 11.83
C ARG A 30 -2.59 7.14 12.34
N GLU A 31 -2.40 7.06 13.65
CA GLU A 31 -1.36 6.25 14.28
C GLU A 31 -1.52 4.77 13.94
N LEU A 32 -2.74 4.24 14.04
CA LEU A 32 -3.04 2.84 13.73
C LEU A 32 -2.85 2.50 12.24
N ILE A 33 -3.23 3.40 11.33
CA ILE A 33 -2.95 3.21 9.88
C ILE A 33 -1.43 3.08 9.66
N GLY A 34 -0.63 3.94 10.26
CA GLY A 34 0.83 3.87 10.17
C GLY A 34 1.37 2.56 10.74
N GLU A 35 0.98 2.19 11.94
CA GLU A 35 1.45 0.97 12.62
C GLU A 35 1.11 -0.30 11.82
N ILE A 36 -0.13 -0.41 11.31
CA ILE A 36 -0.53 -1.53 10.45
C ILE A 36 0.30 -1.53 9.17
N SER A 37 0.49 -0.37 8.55
CA SER A 37 1.28 -0.24 7.31
C SER A 37 2.73 -0.67 7.48
N GLY A 38 3.35 -0.35 8.62
CA GLY A 38 4.69 -0.83 8.98
C GLY A 38 4.75 -2.34 9.10
N LEU A 39 3.79 -2.98 9.79
CA LEU A 39 3.70 -4.43 9.91
C LEU A 39 3.47 -5.10 8.55
N MET A 40 2.61 -4.53 7.72
CA MET A 40 2.37 -5.01 6.35
C MET A 40 3.63 -4.88 5.48
N CYS A 41 4.34 -3.77 5.59
CA CYS A 41 5.59 -3.53 4.88
C CYS A 41 6.66 -4.59 5.24
N TYR A 42 6.78 -4.93 6.52
CA TYR A 42 7.67 -5.98 6.99
C TYR A 42 7.38 -7.32 6.31
N GLU A 43 6.11 -7.72 6.21
CA GLU A 43 5.71 -8.95 5.52
C GLU A 43 5.90 -8.87 4.00
N ALA A 44 5.49 -7.79 3.37
CA ALA A 44 5.60 -7.62 1.93
C ALA A 44 7.06 -7.54 1.42
N THR A 45 8.00 -7.24 2.31
CA THR A 45 9.43 -7.18 2.01
C THR A 45 10.19 -8.46 2.36
N ARG A 46 9.51 -9.51 2.84
CA ARG A 46 10.12 -10.77 3.29
C ARG A 46 11.03 -11.43 2.26
N ASN A 47 10.68 -11.35 1.00
CA ASN A 47 11.36 -12.03 -0.10
C ASN A 47 12.29 -11.10 -0.90
N LEU A 48 12.63 -9.92 -0.36
CA LEU A 48 13.57 -9.03 -1.03
C LEU A 48 14.95 -9.72 -1.20
N PRO A 49 15.58 -9.59 -2.38
CA PRO A 49 16.86 -10.21 -2.63
C PRO A 49 17.94 -9.61 -1.73
N THR A 50 18.83 -10.46 -1.24
CA THR A 50 19.98 -10.07 -0.43
C THR A 50 21.29 -10.53 -1.10
N ARG A 51 22.39 -9.84 -0.80
CA ARG A 51 23.75 -10.24 -1.20
C ARG A 51 24.67 -10.32 0.02
N GLU A 52 25.65 -11.19 -0.03
CA GLU A 52 26.68 -11.29 1.00
C GLU A 52 27.73 -10.17 0.85
N VAL A 53 28.15 -9.62 1.96
CA VAL A 53 29.23 -8.63 2.07
C VAL A 53 30.07 -8.93 3.30
N GLU A 54 31.36 -8.58 3.24
CA GLU A 54 32.24 -8.60 4.41
C GLU A 54 32.10 -7.27 5.19
N VAL A 55 31.92 -7.39 6.49
CA VAL A 55 31.78 -6.24 7.41
C VAL A 55 32.86 -6.40 8.51
N GLN A 56 33.67 -5.38 8.70
CA GLN A 56 34.59 -5.30 9.85
C GLN A 56 33.78 -4.95 11.10
N THR A 57 33.69 -5.91 12.02
CA THR A 57 33.15 -5.68 13.36
C THR A 57 34.27 -5.23 14.31
N PRO A 58 33.96 -4.76 15.53
CA PRO A 58 34.98 -4.45 16.51
C PRO A 58 35.89 -5.66 16.90
N VAL A 59 35.46 -6.87 16.60
CA VAL A 59 36.17 -8.10 17.01
C VAL A 59 36.81 -8.83 15.83
N ALA A 60 36.10 -8.98 14.69
CA ALA A 60 36.57 -9.75 13.54
C ALA A 60 35.80 -9.37 12.27
N THR A 61 36.27 -9.83 11.11
CA THR A 61 35.53 -9.76 9.85
C THR A 61 34.35 -10.74 9.89
N ALA A 62 33.14 -10.24 9.62
CA ALA A 62 31.91 -11.04 9.54
C ALA A 62 31.36 -11.04 8.12
N LYS A 63 30.85 -12.20 7.66
CA LYS A 63 30.00 -12.28 6.46
C LYS A 63 28.58 -11.95 6.82
N CYS A 64 28.09 -10.86 6.25
CA CYS A 64 26.75 -10.32 6.52
C CYS A 64 25.90 -10.28 5.25
N ARG A 65 24.58 -10.28 5.39
CA ARG A 65 23.64 -10.10 4.28
C ARG A 65 23.08 -8.69 4.30
N VAL A 66 23.13 -8.02 3.14
CA VAL A 66 22.50 -6.72 2.92
C VAL A 66 21.53 -6.85 1.76
N LEU A 67 20.55 -5.94 1.68
CA LEU A 67 19.63 -5.90 0.54
C LEU A 67 20.42 -5.79 -0.76
N ALA A 68 20.09 -6.65 -1.71
CA ALA A 68 20.70 -6.64 -3.04
C ALA A 68 19.91 -5.76 -3.99
N GLY A 69 20.60 -5.16 -4.96
CA GLY A 69 19.97 -4.42 -6.04
C GLY A 69 19.37 -3.09 -5.60
N LYS A 70 18.50 -2.61 -6.42
CA LYS A 70 17.76 -1.37 -6.21
C LYS A 70 16.43 -1.70 -5.56
N LYS A 71 16.17 -1.16 -4.67
CA LYS A 71 15.68 0.09 -4.17
C LYS A 71 14.19 0.14 -4.38
N LEU A 72 13.53 0.34 -3.30
CA LEU A 72 12.09 0.40 -3.23
C LEU A 72 11.62 1.82 -3.57
N ALA A 73 10.40 1.92 -4.07
CA ALA A 73 9.65 3.16 -4.13
C ALA A 73 8.27 2.94 -3.51
N ILE A 74 7.80 3.92 -2.77
CA ILE A 74 6.47 3.94 -2.16
C ILE A 74 5.66 4.98 -2.90
N VAL A 75 4.51 4.60 -3.43
CA VAL A 75 3.65 5.48 -4.21
C VAL A 75 2.24 5.47 -3.62
N PRO A 76 1.94 6.42 -2.72
CA PRO A 76 0.59 6.57 -2.21
C PRO A 76 -0.36 7.07 -3.30
N ILE A 77 -1.57 6.52 -3.32
CA ILE A 77 -2.71 7.12 -4.02
C ILE A 77 -3.23 8.25 -3.13
N LEU A 78 -3.13 9.48 -3.63
CA LEU A 78 -3.57 10.67 -2.90
C LEU A 78 -5.11 10.66 -2.76
N ARG A 79 -5.64 11.06 -1.63
CA ARG A 79 -4.99 11.60 -0.42
C ARG A 79 -4.71 10.51 0.64
N ALA A 80 -5.60 9.52 0.78
CA ALA A 80 -5.63 8.57 1.90
C ALA A 80 -4.33 7.74 2.03
N GLY A 81 -3.71 7.36 0.91
CA GLY A 81 -2.45 6.61 0.91
C GLY A 81 -1.29 7.29 1.66
N LEU A 82 -1.33 8.62 1.84
CA LEU A 82 -0.32 9.34 2.61
C LEU A 82 -0.19 8.84 4.06
N GLY A 83 -1.29 8.39 4.66
CA GLY A 83 -1.28 7.85 6.02
C GLY A 83 -0.43 6.58 6.19
N MET A 84 -0.11 5.90 5.10
CA MET A 84 0.68 4.66 5.13
C MET A 84 2.19 4.89 4.96
N VAL A 85 2.61 6.05 4.45
CA VAL A 85 3.98 6.26 3.93
C VAL A 85 5.04 6.33 5.02
N GLU A 86 4.81 7.11 6.07
CA GLU A 86 5.82 7.43 7.08
C GLU A 86 6.38 6.16 7.75
N SER A 87 5.50 5.30 8.26
CA SER A 87 5.91 4.05 8.90
C SER A 87 6.64 3.07 7.97
N MET A 88 6.35 3.11 6.67
CA MET A 88 7.09 2.32 5.69
C MET A 88 8.48 2.90 5.44
N VAL A 89 8.62 4.22 5.42
CA VAL A 89 9.92 4.92 5.29
C VAL A 89 10.78 4.69 6.51
N ASP A 90 10.21 4.67 7.72
CA ASP A 90 10.92 4.34 8.95
C ASP A 90 11.57 2.95 8.90
N LEU A 91 10.90 1.97 8.29
CA LEU A 91 11.44 0.64 8.07
C LEU A 91 12.45 0.59 6.92
N ILE A 92 12.26 1.41 5.88
CA ILE A 92 13.09 1.41 4.67
C ILE A 92 13.52 2.85 4.35
N PRO A 93 14.46 3.44 5.13
CA PRO A 93 14.83 4.85 4.97
C PRO A 93 15.41 5.22 3.60
N SER A 94 15.87 4.21 2.84
CA SER A 94 16.38 4.38 1.48
C SER A 94 15.30 4.34 0.39
N ALA A 95 14.03 4.07 0.73
CA ALA A 95 12.94 4.09 -0.22
C ALA A 95 12.73 5.51 -0.77
N LYS A 96 12.47 5.61 -2.07
CA LYS A 96 12.03 6.87 -2.66
C LYS A 96 10.51 6.95 -2.63
N ILE A 97 9.98 8.16 -2.57
CA ILE A 97 8.55 8.39 -2.55
C ILE A 97 8.15 9.04 -3.87
N GLY A 98 7.15 8.46 -4.53
CA GLY A 98 6.40 9.10 -5.60
C GLY A 98 4.99 9.40 -5.13
N HIS A 99 4.21 10.13 -5.92
CA HIS A 99 2.82 10.42 -5.60
C HIS A 99 1.96 10.31 -6.86
N ILE A 100 0.79 9.71 -6.73
CA ILE A 100 -0.25 9.70 -7.76
C ILE A 100 -1.54 10.28 -7.16
N GLY A 101 -2.04 11.34 -7.79
CA GLY A 101 -3.34 11.93 -7.49
C GLY A 101 -4.35 11.56 -8.56
N LEU A 102 -5.45 10.95 -8.11
CA LEU A 102 -6.56 10.53 -8.97
C LEU A 102 -7.84 11.17 -8.47
N TYR A 103 -8.70 11.58 -9.39
CA TYR A 103 -10.09 11.88 -9.10
C TYR A 103 -10.99 11.11 -10.06
N ARG A 104 -12.24 10.96 -9.69
CA ARG A 104 -13.25 10.38 -10.57
C ARG A 104 -13.92 11.52 -11.34
N ASP A 105 -13.82 11.48 -12.66
CA ASP A 105 -14.49 12.43 -13.52
C ASP A 105 -16.00 12.37 -13.27
N PRO A 106 -16.67 13.52 -13.01
CA PRO A 106 -18.08 13.55 -12.66
C PRO A 106 -19.02 13.15 -13.80
N GLU A 107 -18.60 13.26 -15.05
CA GLU A 107 -19.43 12.94 -16.23
C GLU A 107 -19.20 11.49 -16.68
N THR A 108 -17.93 11.10 -16.83
CA THR A 108 -17.57 9.76 -17.34
C THR A 108 -17.44 8.71 -16.26
N HIS A 109 -17.33 9.11 -14.98
CA HIS A 109 -17.03 8.27 -13.83
C HIS A 109 -15.69 7.50 -13.94
N LEU A 110 -14.85 7.84 -14.91
CA LEU A 110 -13.54 7.25 -15.09
C LEU A 110 -12.50 7.92 -14.17
N PRO A 111 -11.49 7.18 -13.71
CA PRO A 111 -10.40 7.75 -12.94
C PRO A 111 -9.50 8.61 -13.85
N VAL A 112 -9.25 9.84 -13.43
CA VAL A 112 -8.39 10.81 -14.13
C VAL A 112 -7.22 11.17 -13.23
N GLU A 113 -6.00 11.14 -13.80
CA GLU A 113 -4.79 11.60 -13.13
C GLU A 113 -4.74 13.13 -13.13
N TYR A 114 -4.69 13.75 -11.95
CA TYR A 114 -4.47 15.19 -11.82
C TYR A 114 -3.07 15.54 -11.31
N TYR A 115 -2.37 14.58 -10.75
CA TYR A 115 -1.00 14.74 -10.25
C TYR A 115 -0.22 13.45 -10.32
N CYS A 116 0.99 13.51 -10.85
CA CYS A 116 1.92 12.40 -10.80
C CYS A 116 3.36 12.92 -10.73
N LYS A 117 4.04 12.60 -9.64
CA LYS A 117 5.46 12.88 -9.46
C LYS A 117 6.14 11.61 -8.98
N LEU A 118 7.03 11.07 -9.80
CA LEU A 118 7.74 9.82 -9.52
C LEU A 118 9.25 10.04 -9.50
N PRO A 119 10.03 9.17 -8.84
CA PRO A 119 11.46 9.12 -8.99
C PRO A 119 11.86 8.91 -10.47
N GLU A 120 12.93 9.55 -10.94
CA GLU A 120 13.39 9.44 -12.33
C GLU A 120 13.74 8.01 -12.75
N ASP A 121 14.20 7.18 -11.81
CA ASP A 121 14.58 5.78 -12.04
C ASP A 121 13.49 4.78 -11.62
N ILE A 122 12.21 5.19 -11.69
CA ILE A 122 11.08 4.38 -11.19
C ILE A 122 10.96 3.02 -11.87
N GLU A 123 11.32 2.93 -13.17
CA GLU A 123 11.28 1.70 -13.95
C GLU A 123 12.26 0.62 -13.43
N ASN A 124 13.27 1.02 -12.65
CA ASN A 124 14.28 0.15 -12.06
C ASN A 124 13.99 -0.18 -10.59
N ARG A 125 12.82 0.20 -10.06
CA ARG A 125 12.46 0.01 -8.65
C ARG A 125 11.35 -1.01 -8.50
N HIS A 126 11.31 -1.66 -7.33
CA HIS A 126 10.12 -2.34 -6.86
C HIS A 126 9.19 -1.28 -6.25
N VAL A 127 7.99 -1.15 -6.78
CA VAL A 127 7.05 -0.08 -6.43
C VAL A 127 5.94 -0.64 -5.54
N PHE A 128 5.82 -0.12 -4.32
CA PHE A 128 4.68 -0.34 -3.46
C PHE A 128 3.65 0.75 -3.71
N VAL A 129 2.52 0.39 -4.30
CA VAL A 129 1.35 1.27 -4.41
C VAL A 129 0.53 1.11 -3.15
N VAL A 130 0.27 2.20 -2.45
CA VAL A 130 -0.39 2.14 -1.14
C VAL A 130 -1.66 3.00 -1.09
N ASP A 131 -2.73 2.41 -0.59
CA ASP A 131 -4.01 3.05 -0.32
C ASP A 131 -4.70 2.28 0.82
N PRO A 132 -5.26 2.91 1.85
CA PRO A 132 -5.92 2.19 2.94
C PRO A 132 -7.04 1.25 2.50
N MET A 133 -7.74 1.55 1.41
CA MET A 133 -8.93 0.79 1.02
C MET A 133 -8.89 0.30 -0.44
N LEU A 134 -9.14 -0.99 -0.63
CA LEU A 134 -9.38 -1.59 -1.94
C LEU A 134 -10.89 -1.94 -2.07
N ALA A 135 -11.70 -0.93 -2.40
CA ALA A 135 -13.16 -1.05 -2.52
C ALA A 135 -13.56 -1.56 -3.91
N THR A 136 -13.89 -0.67 -4.84
CA THR A 136 -14.23 -1.06 -6.22
C THR A 136 -13.02 -1.48 -7.07
N GLY A 137 -11.81 -1.13 -6.66
CA GLY A 137 -10.57 -1.35 -7.39
C GLY A 137 -10.25 -0.32 -8.47
N GLY A 138 -11.18 0.57 -8.82
CA GLY A 138 -10.99 1.51 -9.93
C GLY A 138 -9.77 2.43 -9.78
N SER A 139 -9.55 3.02 -8.60
CA SER A 139 -8.37 3.86 -8.35
C SER A 139 -7.07 3.05 -8.37
N ALA A 140 -7.09 1.83 -7.80
CA ALA A 140 -5.93 0.94 -7.80
C ALA A 140 -5.53 0.53 -9.22
N VAL A 141 -6.50 0.09 -10.03
CA VAL A 141 -6.28 -0.28 -11.44
C VAL A 141 -5.70 0.90 -12.21
N ALA A 142 -6.30 2.09 -12.10
CA ALA A 142 -5.81 3.27 -12.80
C ALA A 142 -4.40 3.68 -12.36
N ALA A 143 -4.10 3.67 -11.05
CA ALA A 143 -2.77 3.97 -10.54
C ALA A 143 -1.72 3.01 -11.10
N ILE A 144 -2.03 1.71 -11.14
CA ILE A 144 -1.13 0.69 -11.70
C ILE A 144 -0.95 0.89 -13.21
N ASP A 145 -2.02 1.20 -13.95
CA ASP A 145 -1.95 1.53 -15.38
C ASP A 145 -1.00 2.71 -15.63
N PHE A 146 -1.14 3.78 -14.86
CA PHE A 146 -0.27 4.96 -14.99
C PHE A 146 1.19 4.65 -14.67
N LEU A 147 1.45 3.81 -13.67
CA LEU A 147 2.81 3.37 -13.33
C LEU A 147 3.41 2.49 -14.42
N LYS A 148 2.65 1.53 -14.95
CA LYS A 148 3.09 0.66 -16.06
C LYS A 148 3.39 1.46 -17.33
N LYS A 149 2.58 2.45 -17.66
CA LYS A 149 2.85 3.39 -18.77
C LYS A 149 4.16 4.17 -18.61
N ARG A 150 4.64 4.33 -17.36
CA ARG A 150 5.93 4.95 -17.02
C ARG A 150 7.07 3.96 -16.84
N GLY A 151 6.86 2.70 -17.28
CA GLY A 151 7.89 1.67 -17.30
C GLY A 151 8.04 0.85 -16.02
N CYS A 152 7.20 1.04 -15.00
CA CYS A 152 7.24 0.23 -13.78
C CYS A 152 6.87 -1.22 -14.10
N LYS A 153 7.75 -2.16 -13.71
CA LYS A 153 7.59 -3.60 -14.00
C LYS A 153 7.28 -4.41 -12.76
N ASN A 154 7.83 -4.01 -11.62
CA ASN A 154 7.66 -4.72 -10.35
C ASN A 154 6.78 -3.86 -9.44
N ILE A 155 5.51 -4.21 -9.35
CA ILE A 155 4.51 -3.46 -8.57
C ILE A 155 3.85 -4.42 -7.58
N THR A 156 3.73 -3.97 -6.34
CA THR A 156 2.95 -4.61 -5.27
C THR A 156 1.92 -3.62 -4.77
N MET A 157 0.66 -4.04 -4.68
CA MET A 157 -0.43 -3.25 -4.11
C MET A 157 -0.60 -3.58 -2.63
N MET A 158 -0.68 -2.57 -1.77
CA MET A 158 -0.90 -2.74 -0.33
C MET A 158 -2.09 -1.92 0.14
N ASN A 159 -3.07 -2.59 0.77
CA ASN A 159 -4.25 -1.94 1.33
C ASN A 159 -4.52 -2.46 2.74
N VAL A 160 -4.94 -1.58 3.65
CA VAL A 160 -5.28 -1.99 5.01
C VAL A 160 -6.52 -2.90 5.00
N ILE A 161 -7.55 -2.51 4.28
CA ILE A 161 -8.71 -3.40 4.04
C ILE A 161 -9.04 -3.46 2.55
N GLY A 162 -9.58 -4.60 2.14
CA GLY A 162 -10.13 -4.80 0.80
C GLY A 162 -11.43 -5.62 0.83
N CYS A 163 -12.06 -5.75 -0.32
CA CYS A 163 -13.20 -6.64 -0.53
C CYS A 163 -13.02 -7.44 -1.84
N PRO A 164 -13.77 -8.54 -2.04
CA PRO A 164 -13.63 -9.41 -3.21
C PRO A 164 -13.76 -8.67 -4.54
N GLU A 165 -14.63 -7.66 -4.62
CA GLU A 165 -14.87 -6.87 -5.82
C GLU A 165 -13.60 -6.10 -6.24
N GLY A 166 -12.96 -5.41 -5.29
CA GLY A 166 -11.72 -4.66 -5.55
C GLY A 166 -10.55 -5.57 -5.90
N VAL A 167 -10.39 -6.66 -5.16
CA VAL A 167 -9.38 -7.69 -5.44
C VAL A 167 -9.54 -8.25 -6.84
N LYS A 168 -10.75 -8.65 -7.22
CA LYS A 168 -11.06 -9.18 -8.54
C LYS A 168 -10.77 -8.17 -9.65
N ALA A 169 -11.12 -6.89 -9.44
CA ALA A 169 -10.84 -5.83 -10.41
C ALA A 169 -9.33 -5.70 -10.70
N VAL A 170 -8.50 -5.68 -9.65
CA VAL A 170 -7.05 -5.61 -9.80
C VAL A 170 -6.49 -6.89 -10.42
N GLN A 171 -6.92 -8.07 -9.99
CA GLN A 171 -6.46 -9.34 -10.53
C GLN A 171 -6.79 -9.51 -12.02
N GLN A 172 -7.94 -9.00 -12.46
CA GLN A 172 -8.35 -9.06 -13.87
C GLN A 172 -7.54 -8.10 -14.75
N ALA A 173 -7.31 -6.87 -14.28
CA ALA A 173 -6.58 -5.85 -15.02
C ALA A 173 -5.05 -6.09 -14.97
N HIS A 174 -4.54 -6.53 -13.83
CA HIS A 174 -3.12 -6.66 -13.53
C HIS A 174 -2.79 -8.00 -12.86
N PRO A 175 -2.85 -9.13 -13.59
CA PRO A 175 -2.61 -10.46 -13.03
C PRO A 175 -1.18 -10.71 -12.56
N ASP A 176 -0.28 -9.79 -12.80
CA ASP A 176 1.13 -9.77 -12.43
C ASP A 176 1.43 -8.92 -11.16
N VAL A 177 0.41 -8.30 -10.56
CA VAL A 177 0.57 -7.43 -9.39
C VAL A 177 0.10 -8.15 -8.12
N GLU A 178 1.02 -8.44 -7.21
CA GLU A 178 0.69 -8.99 -5.89
C GLU A 178 -0.10 -8.00 -5.04
N ILE A 179 -1.06 -8.50 -4.28
CA ILE A 179 -1.93 -7.69 -3.41
C ILE A 179 -1.73 -8.13 -1.96
N TYR A 180 -1.37 -7.20 -1.09
CA TYR A 180 -1.28 -7.39 0.36
C TYR A 180 -2.42 -6.67 1.05
N LEU A 181 -3.16 -7.39 1.90
CA LEU A 181 -4.28 -6.89 2.69
C LEU A 181 -4.06 -7.21 4.16
N ALA A 182 -4.35 -6.27 5.07
CA ALA A 182 -4.43 -6.59 6.49
C ALA A 182 -5.76 -7.29 6.83
N ALA A 183 -6.83 -7.00 6.07
CA ALA A 183 -8.07 -7.78 6.10
C ALA A 183 -8.79 -7.78 4.74
N LEU A 184 -9.41 -8.91 4.42
CA LEU A 184 -10.38 -9.04 3.33
C LEU A 184 -11.78 -9.09 3.93
N ASP A 185 -12.56 -8.05 3.70
CA ASP A 185 -13.92 -7.89 4.18
C ASP A 185 -14.95 -8.55 3.22
N GLU A 186 -16.21 -8.57 3.62
CA GLU A 186 -17.22 -9.41 2.96
C GLU A 186 -17.60 -8.94 1.55
N LYS A 187 -17.91 -7.64 1.40
CA LYS A 187 -18.47 -7.07 0.16
C LYS A 187 -18.51 -5.54 0.18
N LEU A 188 -18.99 -4.96 -0.91
CA LEU A 188 -19.44 -3.57 -0.97
C LEU A 188 -20.95 -3.47 -0.68
N ASN A 189 -21.35 -2.35 -0.06
CA ASN A 189 -22.76 -1.96 0.00
C ASN A 189 -23.17 -1.14 -1.26
N ASP A 190 -24.45 -0.74 -1.33
CA ASP A 190 -25.02 0.01 -2.46
C ASP A 190 -24.37 1.40 -2.67
N HIS A 191 -23.64 1.91 -1.67
CA HIS A 191 -22.91 3.17 -1.74
C HIS A 191 -21.40 2.96 -1.98
N ALA A 192 -20.99 1.74 -2.37
CA ALA A 192 -19.60 1.34 -2.62
C ALA A 192 -18.67 1.43 -1.39
N TYR A 193 -19.22 1.37 -0.17
CA TYR A 193 -18.43 1.20 1.05
C TYR A 193 -18.18 -0.28 1.32
N ILE A 194 -16.97 -0.59 1.79
CA ILE A 194 -16.61 -1.93 2.27
C ILE A 194 -17.41 -2.25 3.54
N VAL A 195 -17.92 -3.48 3.64
CA VAL A 195 -18.71 -3.98 4.79
C VAL A 195 -18.03 -5.21 5.37
N PRO A 196 -17.77 -5.26 6.70
CA PRO A 196 -18.08 -4.27 7.73
C PRO A 196 -17.26 -2.97 7.63
N GLY A 197 -16.07 -3.01 7.01
CA GLY A 197 -15.28 -1.83 6.68
C GLY A 197 -14.73 -1.05 7.86
N LEU A 198 -14.40 0.20 7.60
CA LEU A 198 -13.93 1.20 8.58
C LEU A 198 -14.43 2.62 8.27
N GLY A 199 -15.41 2.77 7.37
CA GLY A 199 -15.89 4.06 6.87
C GLY A 199 -15.01 4.63 5.77
N ASP A 200 -14.96 5.96 5.63
CA ASP A 200 -14.05 6.64 4.71
C ASP A 200 -12.69 6.86 5.38
N ALA A 201 -11.66 6.18 4.89
CA ALA A 201 -10.32 6.26 5.48
C ALA A 201 -9.70 7.65 5.31
N GLY A 202 -9.94 8.31 4.17
CA GLY A 202 -9.43 9.66 3.92
C GLY A 202 -9.98 10.67 4.93
N ASP A 203 -11.29 10.68 5.10
CA ASP A 203 -11.94 11.57 6.07
C ASP A 203 -11.51 11.26 7.51
N ARG A 204 -11.34 9.97 7.86
CA ARG A 204 -10.89 9.58 9.20
C ARG A 204 -9.41 9.90 9.45
N ILE A 205 -8.54 9.80 8.44
CA ILE A 205 -7.12 10.17 8.55
C ILE A 205 -6.96 11.68 8.71
N PHE A 206 -7.72 12.47 7.93
CA PHE A 206 -7.52 13.92 7.84
C PHE A 206 -8.50 14.74 8.69
N GLY A 207 -9.55 14.12 9.23
CA GLY A 207 -10.57 14.81 10.02
C GLY A 207 -11.40 15.77 9.17
N THR A 208 -11.75 15.37 7.93
CA THR A 208 -12.46 16.24 6.97
C THR A 208 -13.99 16.09 7.01
N LYS A 209 -14.53 15.28 7.90
CA LYS A 209 -15.96 15.18 8.26
C LYS A 209 -16.13 15.12 9.76
#